data_465dd20121ebc09731a55f6a9f52e198
#
_entry.id   465dd20121ebc09731a55f6a9f52e198
#
_cell.length_a   1.000
_cell.length_b   1.000
_cell.length_c   1.000
_cell.angle_alpha   90.00
_cell.angle_beta   90.00
_cell.angle_gamma   90.00
#
_symmetry.space_group_name_H-M   'P 1'
#
loop_
_entity.id
_entity.type
_entity.pdbx_description
1 polymer ?
#
loop_
_entity_poly.entity_id
_entity_poly.type
_entity_poly.pdbx_seq_one_letter_code
_entity_poly.pdbx_strand_id
1 'polypeptide(L)'
;MLKKLLEIFNLKFFFFFLVLVVPFQNLSLADNIQNFQIEGMSIGDSALNYFNETQLEDNEQGWHNYSYNEYSTSFMPGKGIYDWFLVSYKSDDYNYKIEALVGGLKKTNYDNKECDNEINAIALNVSKLFKNTKQENKKTYELLTGASRKYPFTGKSIVTSVSFDFPDDGKIILSCYNVDKETKENANFITSTLNLHDSFRINVRSRLFVDYLKKKE
;
A
#
# COMPACT_ATOMS: atom_id res chain seq x y z
N MET A 1 -44.35 12.42 -46.84
CA MET A 1 -42.92 12.74 -46.53
C MET A 1 -42.73 13.13 -45.05
N LEU A 2 -43.60 13.99 -44.50
CA LEU A 2 -43.51 14.49 -43.12
C LEU A 2 -43.62 13.40 -42.03
N LYS A 3 -44.47 12.36 -42.20
CA LYS A 3 -44.62 11.24 -41.23
C LYS A 3 -43.37 10.41 -41.06
N LYS A 4 -42.60 10.12 -42.10
CA LYS A 4 -41.33 9.36 -42.02
C LYS A 4 -40.23 10.17 -41.30
N LEU A 5 -40.23 11.50 -41.43
CA LEU A 5 -39.27 12.35 -40.68
C LEU A 5 -39.57 12.39 -39.18
N LEU A 6 -40.84 12.35 -38.80
CA LEU A 6 -41.25 12.33 -37.37
C LEU A 6 -40.90 11.00 -36.71
N GLU A 7 -41.04 9.89 -37.39
CA GLU A 7 -40.66 8.57 -36.84
C GLU A 7 -39.14 8.41 -36.65
N ILE A 8 -38.34 8.95 -37.58
CA ILE A 8 -36.87 8.93 -37.48
C ILE A 8 -36.39 9.87 -36.31
N PHE A 9 -37.09 10.99 -36.15
CA PHE A 9 -36.76 11.95 -35.09
C PHE A 9 -37.09 11.38 -33.71
N ASN A 10 -38.24 10.71 -33.55
CA ASN A 10 -38.64 10.06 -32.32
C ASN A 10 -37.71 8.88 -31.97
N LEU A 11 -37.28 8.09 -32.95
CA LEU A 11 -36.41 6.94 -32.70
C LEU A 11 -35.00 7.38 -32.28
N LYS A 12 -34.45 8.42 -32.90
CA LYS A 12 -33.15 8.99 -32.51
C LYS A 12 -33.20 9.67 -31.16
N PHE A 13 -34.30 10.36 -30.85
CA PHE A 13 -34.49 11.01 -29.55
C PHE A 13 -34.69 9.99 -28.43
N PHE A 14 -35.36 8.87 -28.71
CA PHE A 14 -35.54 7.75 -27.78
C PHE A 14 -34.20 7.05 -27.49
N PHE A 15 -33.36 6.85 -28.52
CA PHE A 15 -32.04 6.28 -28.34
C PHE A 15 -31.11 7.24 -27.58
N PHE A 16 -31.19 8.53 -27.82
CA PHE A 16 -30.42 9.54 -27.10
C PHE A 16 -30.87 9.63 -25.62
N PHE A 17 -32.16 9.48 -25.35
CA PHE A 17 -32.68 9.45 -23.99
C PHE A 17 -32.36 8.14 -23.27
N LEU A 18 -32.30 7.01 -23.99
CA LEU A 18 -31.89 5.71 -23.43
C LEU A 18 -30.41 5.69 -23.02
N VAL A 19 -29.55 6.41 -23.75
CA VAL A 19 -28.12 6.57 -23.40
C VAL A 19 -27.94 7.53 -22.21
N LEU A 20 -28.86 8.50 -22.01
CA LEU A 20 -28.86 9.42 -20.86
C LEU A 20 -29.48 8.82 -19.60
N VAL A 21 -30.26 7.75 -19.71
CA VAL A 21 -30.87 6.99 -18.62
C VAL A 21 -30.10 5.70 -18.32
N VAL A 22 -28.94 5.47 -18.93
CA VAL A 22 -27.97 4.61 -18.26
C VAL A 22 -27.75 5.28 -16.91
N PRO A 23 -28.26 4.71 -15.79
CA PRO A 23 -27.90 5.26 -14.51
C PRO A 23 -26.38 5.28 -14.58
N PHE A 24 -25.77 6.44 -14.38
CA PHE A 24 -24.51 6.47 -13.70
C PHE A 24 -24.83 5.73 -12.40
N GLN A 25 -24.81 4.41 -12.46
CA GLN A 25 -24.55 3.65 -11.28
C GLN A 25 -23.30 4.36 -10.80
N ASN A 26 -23.50 5.21 -9.80
CA ASN A 26 -22.43 5.56 -8.94
C ASN A 26 -21.76 4.21 -8.73
N LEU A 27 -20.67 3.98 -9.45
CA LEU A 27 -19.71 2.99 -9.04
C LEU A 27 -19.38 3.52 -7.67
N SER A 28 -20.18 3.10 -6.69
CA SER A 28 -19.74 2.97 -5.36
C SER A 28 -18.46 2.18 -5.59
N LEU A 29 -17.34 2.89 -5.72
CA LEU A 29 -16.05 2.31 -5.46
C LEU A 29 -16.28 1.74 -4.08
N ALA A 30 -16.64 0.46 -4.03
CA ALA A 30 -16.88 -0.22 -2.79
C ALA A 30 -15.61 0.07 -2.01
N ASP A 31 -15.76 0.68 -0.83
CA ASP A 31 -14.66 1.04 0.04
C ASP A 31 -14.00 -0.26 0.54
N ASN A 32 -13.41 -0.97 -0.41
CA ASN A 32 -12.75 -2.25 -0.27
C ASN A 32 -11.26 -2.02 -0.53
N ILE A 33 -10.42 -2.50 0.35
CA ILE A 33 -8.98 -2.40 0.26
C ILE A 33 -8.43 -2.96 -1.07
N GLN A 34 -9.13 -3.91 -1.70
CA GLN A 34 -8.77 -4.50 -2.99
C GLN A 34 -8.84 -3.49 -4.15
N ASN A 35 -9.57 -2.38 -3.98
CA ASN A 35 -9.63 -1.32 -4.99
C ASN A 35 -8.46 -0.34 -4.92
N PHE A 36 -7.63 -0.44 -3.88
CA PHE A 36 -6.42 0.35 -3.77
C PHE A 36 -5.27 -0.33 -4.50
N GLN A 37 -4.62 0.39 -5.39
CA GLN A 37 -3.53 -0.14 -6.23
C GLN A 37 -2.22 0.61 -5.99
N ILE A 38 -1.13 -0.14 -5.98
CA ILE A 38 0.24 0.37 -6.04
C ILE A 38 0.87 -0.19 -7.32
N GLU A 39 1.09 0.64 -8.33
CA GLU A 39 1.58 0.27 -9.68
C GLU A 39 0.80 -0.91 -10.29
N GLY A 40 -0.52 -0.88 -10.15
CA GLY A 40 -1.42 -1.89 -10.70
C GLY A 40 -1.58 -3.15 -9.83
N MET A 41 -0.80 -3.32 -8.78
CA MET A 41 -0.93 -4.42 -7.81
C MET A 41 -1.97 -4.10 -6.75
N SER A 42 -2.83 -5.06 -6.42
CA SER A 42 -3.85 -4.97 -5.37
C SER A 42 -3.76 -6.11 -4.36
N ILE A 43 -4.33 -5.89 -3.20
CA ILE A 43 -4.61 -6.97 -2.25
C ILE A 43 -5.53 -8.00 -2.92
N GLY A 44 -5.18 -9.27 -2.84
CA GLY A 44 -5.92 -10.36 -3.43
C GLY A 44 -5.44 -10.80 -4.81
N ASP A 45 -4.64 -9.99 -5.51
CA ASP A 45 -3.99 -10.42 -6.76
C ASP A 45 -2.98 -11.53 -6.50
N SER A 46 -2.70 -12.33 -7.51
CA SER A 46 -1.52 -13.20 -7.49
C SER A 46 -0.26 -12.37 -7.78
N ALA A 47 0.74 -12.46 -6.91
CA ALA A 47 2.03 -11.83 -7.13
C ALA A 47 2.73 -12.36 -8.41
N LEU A 48 2.36 -13.56 -8.86
CA LEU A 48 2.86 -14.15 -10.11
C LEU A 48 2.42 -13.40 -11.37
N ASN A 49 1.41 -12.53 -11.28
CA ASN A 49 1.03 -11.64 -12.39
C ASN A 49 2.08 -10.54 -12.65
N TYR A 50 2.96 -10.28 -11.69
CA TYR A 50 3.91 -9.16 -11.70
C TYR A 50 5.38 -9.62 -11.61
N PHE A 51 5.62 -10.75 -10.95
CA PHE A 51 6.93 -11.33 -10.67
C PHE A 51 6.88 -12.84 -10.96
N ASN A 52 7.99 -13.44 -11.35
CA ASN A 52 8.04 -14.90 -11.43
C ASN A 52 8.35 -15.51 -10.04
N GLU A 53 8.06 -16.81 -9.88
CA GLU A 53 8.22 -17.55 -8.62
C GLU A 53 9.66 -17.46 -8.08
N THR A 54 10.64 -17.73 -8.94
CA THR A 54 12.07 -17.64 -8.57
C THR A 54 12.43 -16.24 -8.03
N GLN A 55 11.89 -15.17 -8.65
CA GLN A 55 12.12 -13.83 -8.13
C GLN A 55 11.54 -13.62 -6.72
N LEU A 56 10.35 -14.18 -6.45
CA LEU A 56 9.73 -14.08 -5.13
C LEU A 56 10.53 -14.85 -4.09
N GLU A 57 10.93 -16.10 -4.40
CA GLU A 57 11.69 -16.96 -3.50
C GLU A 57 13.11 -16.43 -3.22
N ASP A 58 13.87 -16.05 -4.26
CA ASP A 58 15.24 -15.55 -4.11
C ASP A 58 15.31 -14.23 -3.33
N ASN A 59 14.23 -13.46 -3.34
CA ASN A 59 14.13 -12.18 -2.64
C ASN A 59 13.33 -12.26 -1.33
N GLU A 60 13.02 -13.47 -0.85
CA GLU A 60 12.33 -13.65 0.42
C GLU A 60 13.18 -13.13 1.58
N GLN A 61 12.55 -12.33 2.44
CA GLN A 61 13.22 -11.67 3.55
C GLN A 61 13.12 -12.48 4.82
N GLY A 62 14.16 -13.24 5.16
CA GLY A 62 14.20 -14.08 6.36
C GLY A 62 14.03 -13.34 7.70
N TRP A 63 14.15 -12.00 7.71
CA TRP A 63 13.89 -11.19 8.92
C TRP A 63 12.41 -10.90 9.15
N HIS A 64 11.55 -11.10 8.15
CA HIS A 64 10.09 -11.14 8.30
C HIS A 64 9.56 -12.52 8.71
N ASN A 65 10.45 -13.48 8.97
CA ASN A 65 10.05 -14.74 9.58
C ASN A 65 9.53 -14.46 11.00
N TYR A 66 8.32 -13.97 11.04
CA TYR A 66 7.49 -14.00 12.23
C TYR A 66 7.44 -15.44 12.71
N SER A 67 7.64 -15.66 13.98
CA SER A 67 7.98 -16.91 14.69
C SER A 67 7.19 -18.18 14.34
N TYR A 68 6.38 -18.19 13.28
CA TYR A 68 5.51 -19.31 12.87
C TYR A 68 5.34 -19.47 11.35
N ASN A 69 6.17 -18.83 10.53
CA ASN A 69 6.18 -19.02 9.07
C ASN A 69 4.81 -18.98 8.36
N GLU A 70 3.81 -18.23 8.92
CA GLU A 70 2.48 -18.17 8.32
C GLU A 70 2.48 -17.28 7.05
N TYR A 71 3.35 -16.26 7.04
CA TYR A 71 3.52 -15.34 5.92
C TYR A 71 4.98 -15.20 5.52
N SER A 72 5.23 -15.25 4.23
CA SER A 72 6.48 -14.87 3.59
C SER A 72 6.40 -13.46 3.05
N THR A 73 7.53 -12.78 2.97
CA THR A 73 7.62 -11.43 2.39
C THR A 73 8.83 -11.34 1.48
N SER A 74 8.62 -10.94 0.23
CA SER A 74 9.68 -10.76 -0.74
C SER A 74 9.95 -9.27 -0.99
N PHE A 75 11.24 -8.91 -1.04
CA PHE A 75 11.68 -7.56 -1.41
C PHE A 75 11.90 -7.49 -2.91
N MET A 76 11.11 -6.66 -3.59
CA MET A 76 11.14 -6.54 -5.03
C MET A 76 11.61 -5.14 -5.46
N PRO A 77 12.47 -5.02 -6.48
CA PRO A 77 12.85 -3.72 -7.03
C PRO A 77 11.63 -3.08 -7.71
N GLY A 78 11.49 -1.77 -7.54
CA GLY A 78 10.49 -0.98 -8.25
C GLY A 78 10.83 -0.82 -9.73
N LYS A 79 9.81 -0.62 -10.55
CA LYS A 79 9.95 -0.42 -12.01
C LYS A 79 9.34 0.91 -12.49
N GLY A 80 8.62 1.61 -11.62
CA GLY A 80 7.88 2.82 -11.95
C GLY A 80 8.17 3.97 -10.99
N ILE A 81 7.14 4.41 -10.27
CA ILE A 81 7.24 5.51 -9.31
C ILE A 81 7.98 5.08 -8.04
N TYR A 82 7.72 3.86 -7.57
CA TYR A 82 8.34 3.34 -6.35
C TYR A 82 9.71 2.75 -6.62
N ASP A 83 10.65 2.96 -5.70
CA ASP A 83 11.99 2.40 -5.79
C ASP A 83 12.02 0.92 -5.44
N TRP A 84 11.09 0.48 -4.59
CA TRP A 84 11.00 -0.91 -4.14
C TRP A 84 9.60 -1.26 -3.61
N PHE A 85 9.36 -2.58 -3.51
CA PHE A 85 8.16 -3.15 -2.90
C PHE A 85 8.53 -4.20 -1.85
N LEU A 86 7.64 -4.36 -0.85
CA LEU A 86 7.54 -5.60 -0.07
C LEU A 86 6.20 -6.23 -0.40
N VAL A 87 6.23 -7.49 -0.82
CA VAL A 87 5.04 -8.26 -1.18
C VAL A 87 4.91 -9.40 -0.19
N SER A 88 3.84 -9.40 0.61
CA SER A 88 3.61 -10.45 1.62
C SER A 88 2.44 -11.34 1.20
N TYR A 89 2.63 -12.64 1.33
CA TYR A 89 1.69 -13.69 0.99
C TYR A 89 1.77 -14.83 2.02
N LYS A 90 0.78 -15.72 2.09
CA LYS A 90 0.87 -16.92 2.93
C LYS A 90 1.96 -17.85 2.42
N SER A 91 2.77 -18.39 3.34
CA SER A 91 3.91 -19.23 2.99
C SER A 91 3.54 -20.56 2.33
N ASP A 92 2.28 -21.01 2.52
CA ASP A 92 1.72 -22.23 1.93
C ASP A 92 0.79 -21.96 0.72
N ASP A 93 0.72 -20.72 0.24
CA ASP A 93 -0.13 -20.34 -0.90
C ASP A 93 0.66 -20.35 -2.20
N TYR A 94 0.50 -21.41 -2.99
CA TYR A 94 1.15 -21.56 -4.31
C TYR A 94 0.66 -20.54 -5.36
N ASN A 95 -0.40 -19.79 -5.09
CA ASN A 95 -0.85 -18.69 -5.95
C ASN A 95 -0.18 -17.36 -5.56
N TYR A 96 0.59 -17.34 -4.47
CA TYR A 96 1.25 -16.14 -3.96
C TYR A 96 0.28 -14.94 -3.86
N LYS A 97 -0.90 -15.18 -3.28
CA LYS A 97 -1.93 -14.16 -3.14
C LYS A 97 -1.45 -13.03 -2.25
N ILE A 98 -1.45 -11.81 -2.76
CA ILE A 98 -0.99 -10.62 -2.05
C ILE A 98 -1.91 -10.34 -0.86
N GLU A 99 -1.40 -10.43 0.35
CA GLU A 99 -2.10 -10.13 1.61
C GLU A 99 -1.59 -8.83 2.25
N ALA A 100 -0.35 -8.43 1.95
CA ALA A 100 0.13 -7.09 2.23
C ALA A 100 1.10 -6.62 1.13
N LEU A 101 1.06 -5.31 0.86
CA LEU A 101 1.88 -4.67 -0.16
C LEU A 101 2.43 -3.36 0.40
N VAL A 102 3.73 -3.16 0.33
CA VAL A 102 4.39 -1.89 0.66
C VAL A 102 5.07 -1.36 -0.57
N GLY A 103 4.74 -0.14 -0.98
CA GLY A 103 5.51 0.64 -1.94
C GLY A 103 6.38 1.65 -1.20
N GLY A 104 7.67 1.69 -1.49
CA GLY A 104 8.63 2.57 -0.86
C GLY A 104 9.32 3.51 -1.84
N LEU A 105 9.40 4.78 -1.46
CA LEU A 105 10.14 5.83 -2.15
C LEU A 105 11.34 6.22 -1.29
N LYS A 106 12.55 6.12 -1.84
CA LYS A 106 13.76 6.64 -1.18
C LYS A 106 13.72 8.16 -1.19
N LYS A 107 14.12 8.74 -0.08
CA LYS A 107 14.23 10.19 0.06
C LYS A 107 15.63 10.57 0.44
N THR A 108 16.05 11.76 0.02
CA THR A 108 17.35 12.33 0.39
C THR A 108 17.10 13.55 1.26
N ASN A 109 17.69 13.59 2.45
CA ASN A 109 17.52 14.71 3.40
C ASN A 109 16.05 15.00 3.74
N TYR A 110 15.28 13.96 3.97
CA TYR A 110 13.84 14.03 4.22
C TYR A 110 13.57 14.60 5.61
N ASP A 111 13.05 15.82 5.65
CA ASP A 111 12.71 16.46 6.92
C ASP A 111 11.25 16.23 7.34
N ASN A 112 10.93 16.59 8.58
CA ASN A 112 9.60 16.39 9.13
C ASN A 112 8.53 17.21 8.39
N LYS A 113 8.90 18.37 7.85
CA LYS A 113 7.95 19.24 7.12
C LYS A 113 7.62 18.67 5.75
N GLU A 114 8.60 18.14 5.03
CA GLU A 114 8.39 17.46 3.76
C GLU A 114 7.53 16.21 3.98
N CYS A 115 7.84 15.42 5.01
CA CYS A 115 7.04 14.29 5.43
C CYS A 115 5.58 14.68 5.70
N ASP A 116 5.36 15.71 6.51
CA ASP A 116 4.01 16.18 6.84
C ASP A 116 3.23 16.62 5.60
N ASN A 117 3.88 17.34 4.69
CA ASN A 117 3.25 17.78 3.45
C ASN A 117 2.86 16.59 2.57
N GLU A 118 3.73 15.62 2.41
CA GLU A 118 3.49 14.44 1.57
C GLU A 118 2.40 13.53 2.16
N ILE A 119 2.45 13.24 3.47
CA ILE A 119 1.39 12.50 4.16
C ILE A 119 0.05 13.19 3.99
N ASN A 120 -0.03 14.50 4.25
CA ASN A 120 -1.28 15.25 4.18
C ASN A 120 -1.86 15.27 2.76
N ALA A 121 -1.01 15.44 1.74
CA ALA A 121 -1.45 15.44 0.35
C ALA A 121 -2.03 14.07 -0.08
N ILE A 122 -1.36 12.98 0.28
CA ILE A 122 -1.81 11.63 -0.06
C ILE A 122 -3.03 11.23 0.79
N ALA A 123 -3.03 11.56 2.10
CA ALA A 123 -4.16 11.30 2.98
C ALA A 123 -5.45 11.97 2.47
N LEU A 124 -5.35 13.22 1.98
CA LEU A 124 -6.48 13.90 1.36
C LEU A 124 -7.01 13.15 0.14
N ASN A 125 -6.13 12.61 -0.71
CA ASN A 125 -6.53 11.84 -1.89
C ASN A 125 -7.18 10.51 -1.50
N VAL A 126 -6.62 9.79 -0.52
CA VAL A 126 -7.22 8.55 0.01
C VAL A 126 -8.62 8.82 0.54
N SER A 127 -8.81 9.86 1.37
CA SER A 127 -10.12 10.25 1.92
C SER A 127 -11.14 10.65 0.87
N LYS A 128 -10.70 11.21 -0.27
CA LYS A 128 -11.59 11.56 -1.39
C LYS A 128 -12.03 10.34 -2.18
N LEU A 129 -11.13 9.37 -2.37
CA LEU A 129 -11.39 8.17 -3.14
C LEU A 129 -12.21 7.14 -2.35
N PHE A 130 -11.95 7.01 -1.05
CA PHE A 130 -12.56 6.02 -0.15
C PHE A 130 -13.32 6.72 0.97
N LYS A 131 -14.58 7.03 0.74
CA LYS A 131 -15.39 7.89 1.62
C LYS A 131 -15.79 7.25 2.94
N ASN A 132 -15.87 5.92 2.99
CA ASN A 132 -16.29 5.20 4.20
C ASN A 132 -15.10 4.68 5.02
N THR A 133 -13.88 5.12 4.68
CA THR A 133 -12.71 4.79 5.50
C THR A 133 -12.65 5.67 6.74
N LYS A 134 -12.18 5.10 7.83
CA LYS A 134 -11.90 5.83 9.06
C LYS A 134 -10.42 6.19 9.11
N GLN A 135 -10.12 7.48 8.95
CA GLN A 135 -8.77 7.98 9.16
C GLN A 135 -8.46 8.07 10.65
N GLU A 136 -7.34 7.49 11.07
CA GLU A 136 -6.80 7.68 12.41
C GLU A 136 -5.96 8.95 12.48
N ASN A 137 -5.80 9.48 13.70
CA ASN A 137 -4.94 10.63 13.94
C ASN A 137 -3.49 10.33 13.58
N LYS A 138 -2.80 11.35 13.07
CA LYS A 138 -1.37 11.29 12.79
C LYS A 138 -0.60 10.94 14.08
N LYS A 139 0.28 9.94 14.01
CA LYS A 139 1.15 9.50 15.09
C LYS A 139 2.60 9.71 14.70
N THR A 140 3.39 10.24 15.63
CA THR A 140 4.85 10.34 15.48
C THR A 140 5.48 9.60 16.64
N TYR A 141 6.40 8.71 16.36
CA TYR A 141 7.09 7.91 17.37
C TYR A 141 8.56 7.71 16.99
N GLU A 142 9.39 7.52 17.99
CA GLU A 142 10.77 7.12 17.78
C GLU A 142 10.82 5.64 17.39
N LEU A 143 11.67 5.33 16.43
CA LEU A 143 11.97 3.95 16.06
C LEU A 143 12.86 3.37 17.16
N LEU A 144 12.23 2.72 18.14
CA LEU A 144 12.94 2.18 19.28
C LEU A 144 13.84 1.00 18.88
N THR A 145 15.05 1.07 19.34
CA THR A 145 16.15 0.13 19.13
C THR A 145 16.01 -1.20 19.85
N GLY A 146 14.89 -1.53 20.43
CA GLY A 146 14.81 -2.59 21.42
C GLY A 146 14.03 -3.85 21.05
N ALA A 147 13.10 -3.78 20.13
CA ALA A 147 12.16 -4.89 19.91
C ALA A 147 12.73 -6.00 19.01
N SER A 148 13.70 -5.67 18.18
CA SER A 148 14.37 -6.67 17.34
C SER A 148 15.85 -6.70 17.71
N ARG A 149 16.21 -7.58 18.58
CA ARG A 149 17.56 -7.79 19.14
C ARG A 149 18.68 -7.95 18.11
N LYS A 150 18.43 -7.86 16.85
CA LYS A 150 19.36 -8.12 15.77
C LYS A 150 19.96 -6.87 15.14
N TYR A 151 19.37 -5.67 15.39
CA TYR A 151 19.81 -4.44 14.75
C TYR A 151 19.82 -3.29 15.76
N PRO A 152 20.98 -2.72 16.08
CA PRO A 152 21.07 -1.54 16.94
C PRO A 152 20.70 -0.30 16.16
N PHE A 153 19.45 0.13 16.26
CA PHE A 153 19.13 1.52 15.96
C PHE A 153 19.64 2.39 17.10
N THR A 154 20.28 3.47 16.80
CA THR A 154 20.93 4.32 17.82
C THR A 154 20.03 5.42 18.38
N GLY A 155 18.74 5.37 18.08
CA GLY A 155 17.77 6.00 18.97
C GLY A 155 17.26 7.38 18.59
N LYS A 156 17.47 7.89 17.37
CA LYS A 156 16.90 9.19 16.95
C LYS A 156 16.07 9.12 15.66
N SER A 157 15.91 7.95 15.11
CA SER A 157 15.08 7.77 13.92
C SER A 157 13.61 7.95 14.26
N ILE A 158 12.90 8.72 13.44
CA ILE A 158 11.51 9.09 13.68
C ILE A 158 10.63 8.50 12.57
N VAL A 159 9.47 7.96 12.97
CA VAL A 159 8.42 7.57 12.04
C VAL A 159 7.19 8.42 12.30
N THR A 160 6.69 9.06 11.26
CA THR A 160 5.38 9.72 11.26
C THR A 160 4.44 8.93 10.39
N SER A 161 3.24 8.63 10.89
CA SER A 161 2.27 7.82 10.16
C SER A 161 0.83 8.30 10.33
N VAL A 162 0.03 8.03 9.29
CA VAL A 162 -1.43 8.15 9.27
C VAL A 162 -1.99 6.83 8.73
N SER A 163 -3.06 6.31 9.33
CA SER A 163 -3.71 5.11 8.83
C SER A 163 -5.17 5.32 8.51
N PHE A 164 -5.68 4.46 7.63
CA PHE A 164 -7.07 4.41 7.19
C PHE A 164 -7.57 2.98 7.39
N ASP A 165 -8.62 2.84 8.19
CA ASP A 165 -9.32 1.58 8.37
C ASP A 165 -10.45 1.50 7.35
N PHE A 166 -10.53 0.40 6.63
CA PHE A 166 -11.55 0.11 5.65
C PHE A 166 -12.71 -0.68 6.27
N PRO A 167 -13.94 -0.60 5.71
CA PRO A 167 -15.09 -1.35 6.21
C PRO A 167 -14.91 -2.88 6.19
N ASP A 168 -14.02 -3.38 5.34
CA ASP A 168 -13.65 -4.80 5.25
C ASP A 168 -12.50 -5.21 6.18
N ASP A 169 -12.19 -4.34 7.18
CA ASP A 169 -11.06 -4.48 8.11
C ASP A 169 -9.67 -4.46 7.45
N GLY A 170 -9.59 -4.12 6.17
CA GLY A 170 -8.32 -3.79 5.51
C GLY A 170 -7.76 -2.46 6.03
N LYS A 171 -6.48 -2.23 5.82
CA LYS A 171 -5.81 -1.01 6.32
C LYS A 171 -4.82 -0.44 5.31
N ILE A 172 -4.83 0.88 5.13
CA ILE A 172 -3.74 1.63 4.50
C ILE A 172 -2.98 2.38 5.58
N ILE A 173 -1.65 2.35 5.51
CA ILE A 173 -0.76 3.13 6.39
C ILE A 173 0.19 3.91 5.51
N LEU A 174 0.14 5.23 5.62
CA LEU A 174 1.10 6.16 5.04
C LEU A 174 2.16 6.44 6.10
N SER A 175 3.42 6.31 5.78
CA SER A 175 4.50 6.50 6.75
C SER A 175 5.70 7.20 6.13
N CYS A 176 6.29 8.11 6.88
CA CYS A 176 7.60 8.66 6.60
C CYS A 176 8.59 8.11 7.62
N TYR A 177 9.72 7.70 7.13
CA TYR A 177 10.86 7.29 7.93
C TYR A 177 11.94 8.34 7.78
N ASN A 178 12.27 9.01 8.88
CA ASN A 178 13.42 9.90 8.98
C ASN A 178 14.47 9.16 9.83
N VAL A 179 15.45 8.61 9.13
CA VAL A 179 16.48 7.76 9.73
C VAL A 179 17.67 8.63 10.12
N ASP A 180 18.09 8.57 11.37
CA ASP A 180 19.23 9.35 11.84
C ASP A 180 20.53 8.92 11.18
N LYS A 181 21.51 9.86 11.19
CA LYS A 181 22.79 9.67 10.48
C LYS A 181 23.58 8.47 11.03
N GLU A 182 23.59 8.29 12.34
CA GLU A 182 24.33 7.20 12.98
C GLU A 182 23.74 5.84 12.62
N THR A 183 22.41 5.75 12.58
CA THR A 183 21.70 4.55 12.11
C THR A 183 22.03 4.27 10.63
N LYS A 184 22.07 5.30 9.76
CA LYS A 184 22.44 5.14 8.35
C LYS A 184 23.88 4.65 8.18
N GLU A 185 24.81 5.18 8.94
CA GLU A 185 26.24 4.82 8.89
C GLU A 185 26.49 3.40 9.39
N ASN A 186 25.85 3.01 10.49
CA ASN A 186 25.94 1.66 11.05
C ASN A 186 25.23 0.62 10.16
N ALA A 187 24.22 1.04 9.43
CA ALA A 187 23.46 0.21 8.51
C ALA A 187 24.28 -0.30 7.33
N ASN A 188 25.32 0.42 6.91
CA ASN A 188 26.16 0.02 5.76
C ASN A 188 26.83 -1.34 5.91
N PHE A 189 26.97 -1.86 7.12
CA PHE A 189 27.54 -3.18 7.37
C PHE A 189 26.47 -4.32 7.39
N ILE A 190 25.23 -4.01 7.69
CA ILE A 190 24.17 -5.02 7.93
C ILE A 190 23.07 -4.99 6.87
N THR A 191 22.96 -3.93 6.09
CA THR A 191 21.72 -3.52 5.44
C THR A 191 21.79 -3.31 3.95
N SER A 192 22.55 -4.08 3.23
CA SER A 192 22.29 -4.20 1.77
C SER A 192 20.83 -4.66 1.50
N THR A 193 20.16 -5.24 2.50
CA THR A 193 18.80 -5.74 2.42
C THR A 193 17.74 -4.89 3.13
N LEU A 194 18.08 -4.13 4.17
CA LEU A 194 17.10 -3.37 4.95
C LEU A 194 17.07 -1.89 4.59
N ASN A 195 17.22 -1.46 3.40
CA ASN A 195 17.05 -0.06 2.94
C ASN A 195 16.67 0.96 4.04
N LEU A 196 17.56 1.12 5.05
CA LEU A 196 17.40 2.08 6.15
C LEU A 196 17.76 3.49 5.64
N HIS A 197 16.99 3.95 4.68
CA HIS A 197 17.04 5.30 4.16
C HIS A 197 15.83 6.06 4.64
N ASP A 198 15.95 7.38 4.63
CA ASP A 198 14.76 8.20 4.62
C ASP A 198 13.84 7.71 3.52
N SER A 199 12.59 7.49 3.85
CA SER A 199 11.67 6.95 2.88
C SER A 199 10.23 7.35 3.20
N PHE A 200 9.46 7.53 2.14
CA PHE A 200 8.02 7.53 2.22
C PHE A 200 7.52 6.13 1.85
N ARG A 201 6.56 5.60 2.60
CA ARG A 201 6.00 4.27 2.40
C ARG A 201 4.49 4.30 2.40
N ILE A 202 3.89 3.58 1.47
CA ILE A 202 2.46 3.24 1.49
C ILE A 202 2.38 1.75 1.78
N ASN A 203 1.73 1.38 2.88
CA ASN A 203 1.54 -0.01 3.28
C ASN A 203 0.04 -0.33 3.23
N VAL A 204 -0.32 -1.32 2.44
CA VAL A 204 -1.68 -1.80 2.22
C VAL A 204 -1.78 -3.22 2.76
N ARG A 205 -2.77 -3.49 3.61
CA ARG A 205 -2.91 -4.77 4.31
C ARG A 205 -4.33 -5.30 4.18
N SER A 206 -4.46 -6.59 3.88
CA SER A 206 -5.73 -7.30 3.99
C SER A 206 -6.16 -7.42 5.46
N ARG A 207 -7.44 -7.71 5.69
CA ARG A 207 -7.96 -8.09 7.00
C ARG A 207 -7.16 -9.24 7.62
N LEU A 208 -6.92 -10.30 6.85
CA LEU A 208 -6.22 -11.50 7.34
C LEU A 208 -4.82 -11.16 7.85
N PHE A 209 -4.09 -10.31 7.13
CA PHE A 209 -2.77 -9.86 7.55
C PHE A 209 -2.81 -8.94 8.77
N VAL A 210 -3.81 -8.05 8.86
CA VAL A 210 -4.04 -7.19 10.04
C VAL A 210 -4.31 -8.04 11.28
N ASP A 211 -5.21 -9.03 11.17
CA ASP A 211 -5.57 -9.91 12.29
C ASP A 211 -4.40 -10.79 12.72
N TYR A 212 -3.57 -11.24 11.77
CA TYR A 212 -2.34 -11.94 12.06
C TYR A 212 -1.38 -11.10 12.89
N LEU A 213 -1.14 -9.84 12.52
CA LEU A 213 -0.25 -8.95 13.26
C LEU A 213 -0.75 -8.69 14.69
N LYS A 214 -2.06 -8.46 14.88
CA LYS A 214 -2.67 -8.25 16.20
C LYS A 214 -2.49 -9.41 17.17
N LYS A 215 -2.41 -10.65 16.66
CA LYS A 215 -2.16 -11.86 17.51
C LYS A 215 -0.73 -11.95 17.99
N LYS A 216 0.17 -11.13 17.46
CA LYS A 216 1.63 -11.15 17.75
C LYS A 216 2.07 -10.03 18.70
N GLU A 217 1.22 -9.00 18.88
CA GLU A 217 1.40 -7.95 19.88
C GLU A 217 0.98 -8.43 21.28
#